data_561a36f8c4b1fd995f8484dd425af883
#
_entry.id   561a36f8c4b1fd995f8484dd425af883
#
_cell.length_a   1.000
_cell.length_b   1.000
_cell.length_c   1.000
_cell.angle_alpha   90.00
_cell.angle_beta   90.00
_cell.angle_gamma   90.00
#
_symmetry.space_group_name_H-M   'P 1'
#
loop_
_entity.id
_entity.type
_entity.pdbx_description
1 polymer ?
#
loop_
_entity_poly.entity_id
_entity_poly.type
_entity_poly.pdbx_seq_one_letter_code
_entity_poly.pdbx_strand_id
1 'polypeptide(L)'
;LHVKSNIPVIVCLGNPPYGRHEAITEENRAHTGGWVRWGDDGEGRQIIPVSEGASRNLPAILHDFIDPAAEAGYGLHVKNLYNLYVYFWRWALWKVFEHQTSKGSGIVSFITASSFLDGVAFCGMREHMRRLCDQIWILDLGGEGRGTRQDENIFDIQTPVAIAVAVRSKKTNPESPAVIYYTSIEGTREEKLRTLDKVENFAELNWEDCPQEWHAAFRPAGTGDFFDWPLLTDLMPWQHSGIQLKRTWPICHDPGTLGVRWQKLLNSEKMRELFKETRDRKIDKRCDSLEGTSQIPLSELSKNTSPPKIERYSYRSFDRQWIFADTR
;
A
#
# COMPACT_ATOMS: atom_id res chain seq x y z
N LEU A 1 9.47 32.33 2.37
CA LEU A 1 8.45 31.94 3.36
C LEU A 1 7.09 32.60 3.07
N HIS A 2 7.01 33.95 2.90
CA HIS A 2 5.76 34.68 2.67
C HIS A 2 4.90 34.10 1.53
N VAL A 3 5.48 33.79 0.37
CA VAL A 3 4.76 33.18 -0.78
C VAL A 3 4.13 31.85 -0.41
N LYS A 4 4.89 30.98 0.28
CA LYS A 4 4.40 29.65 0.66
C LYS A 4 3.26 29.69 1.70
N SER A 5 3.27 30.67 2.58
CA SER A 5 2.34 30.73 3.71
C SER A 5 1.09 31.57 3.41
N ASN A 6 1.21 32.62 2.59
CA ASN A 6 0.18 33.67 2.49
C ASN A 6 -0.43 33.83 1.10
N ILE A 7 0.16 33.23 0.06
CA ILE A 7 -0.39 33.32 -1.29
C ILE A 7 -1.21 32.06 -1.63
N PRO A 8 -2.42 32.19 -2.16
CA PRO A 8 -3.21 31.06 -2.62
C PRO A 8 -2.50 30.39 -3.81
N VAL A 9 -2.43 29.07 -3.78
CA VAL A 9 -1.99 28.25 -4.92
C VAL A 9 -3.24 27.70 -5.57
N ILE A 10 -3.46 28.01 -6.83
CA ILE A 10 -4.62 27.57 -7.60
C ILE A 10 -4.25 26.49 -8.63
N VAL A 11 -2.97 26.35 -8.96
CA VAL A 11 -2.46 25.31 -9.85
C VAL A 11 -1.18 24.74 -9.27
N CYS A 12 -1.13 23.42 -9.14
CA CYS A 12 0.05 22.67 -8.73
C CYS A 12 0.36 21.61 -9.79
N LEU A 13 1.47 21.76 -10.49
CA LEU A 13 1.94 20.82 -11.52
C LEU A 13 3.27 20.23 -11.08
N GLY A 14 3.51 18.94 -11.38
CA GLY A 14 4.78 18.35 -11.03
C GLY A 14 4.98 16.91 -11.48
N ASN A 15 6.24 16.49 -11.35
CA ASN A 15 6.68 15.12 -11.48
C ASN A 15 7.38 14.72 -10.16
N PRO A 16 6.61 14.35 -9.13
CA PRO A 16 7.18 13.93 -7.85
C PRO A 16 8.03 12.67 -7.99
N PRO A 17 9.06 12.48 -7.15
CA PRO A 17 9.86 11.27 -7.17
C PRO A 17 9.05 10.04 -6.79
N TYR A 18 9.27 8.92 -7.51
CA TYR A 18 8.53 7.66 -7.32
C TYR A 18 9.22 6.68 -6.38
N GLY A 19 10.36 7.04 -5.82
CA GLY A 19 11.18 6.13 -5.02
C GLY A 19 10.50 5.72 -3.72
N ARG A 20 10.41 4.43 -3.46
CA ARG A 20 10.37 3.93 -2.09
C ARG A 20 11.69 4.28 -1.44
N HIS A 21 11.68 4.51 -0.14
CA HIS A 21 12.83 4.93 0.67
C HIS A 21 14.06 4.00 0.65
N GLU A 22 14.30 3.22 -0.39
CA GLU A 22 15.42 2.29 -0.50
C GLU A 22 16.80 2.96 -0.49
N ALA A 23 16.86 4.24 -0.84
CA ALA A 23 18.09 5.03 -0.84
C ALA A 23 18.34 5.84 0.46
N ILE A 24 17.49 5.68 1.48
CA ILE A 24 17.56 6.47 2.71
C ILE A 24 18.11 5.58 3.82
N THR A 25 19.19 6.02 4.46
CA THR A 25 19.78 5.36 5.62
C THR A 25 18.76 5.19 6.75
N GLU A 26 18.95 4.20 7.64
CA GLU A 26 18.01 3.97 8.76
C GLU A 26 17.80 5.22 9.62
N GLU A 27 18.82 6.04 9.79
CA GLU A 27 18.74 7.32 10.50
C GLU A 27 17.79 8.32 9.84
N ASN A 28 17.72 8.34 8.50
CA ASN A 28 16.86 9.26 7.75
C ASN A 28 15.43 8.73 7.54
N ARG A 29 15.17 7.43 7.74
CA ARG A 29 13.84 6.84 7.57
C ARG A 29 12.78 7.46 8.46
N ALA A 30 13.14 7.77 9.71
CA ALA A 30 12.22 8.38 10.67
C ALA A 30 11.76 9.78 10.25
N HIS A 31 12.57 10.48 9.45
CA HIS A 31 12.30 11.87 9.05
C HIS A 31 11.63 12.04 7.69
N THR A 32 11.48 10.96 6.92
CA THR A 32 10.91 11.06 5.58
C THR A 32 9.41 11.27 5.59
N GLY A 33 8.94 12.19 4.77
CA GLY A 33 7.53 12.57 4.65
C GLY A 33 7.17 13.85 5.40
N GLY A 34 8.11 14.41 6.17
CA GLY A 34 7.93 15.69 6.85
C GLY A 34 6.64 15.74 7.68
N TRP A 35 6.11 16.93 7.83
CA TRP A 35 4.87 17.15 8.57
C TRP A 35 3.64 16.48 7.94
N VAL A 36 3.67 16.18 6.65
CA VAL A 36 2.59 15.44 5.96
C VAL A 36 2.36 14.08 6.61
N ARG A 37 3.46 13.39 6.95
CA ARG A 37 3.44 12.07 7.60
C ARG A 37 3.39 12.13 9.11
N TRP A 38 4.06 13.12 9.72
CA TRP A 38 4.33 13.12 11.14
C TRP A 38 3.57 14.20 11.91
N GLY A 39 3.01 15.19 11.20
CA GLY A 39 2.43 16.37 11.81
C GLY A 39 3.47 17.46 12.11
N ASP A 40 3.00 18.56 12.67
CA ASP A 40 3.79 19.74 12.96
C ASP A 40 3.54 20.21 14.40
N ASP A 41 4.54 20.82 15.05
CA ASP A 41 4.46 21.38 16.41
C ASP A 41 3.77 22.76 16.47
N GLY A 42 3.26 23.26 15.35
CA GLY A 42 2.66 24.59 15.22
C GLY A 42 3.65 25.72 14.93
N GLU A 43 4.96 25.44 15.04
CA GLU A 43 6.04 26.38 14.69
C GLU A 43 6.71 26.03 13.35
N GLY A 44 6.17 25.06 12.63
CA GLY A 44 6.71 24.58 11.35
C GLY A 44 7.88 23.59 11.53
N ARG A 45 8.07 23.05 12.73
CA ARG A 45 9.02 21.98 13.00
C ARG A 45 8.35 20.64 12.87
N GLN A 46 8.96 19.76 12.10
CA GLN A 46 8.51 18.37 12.02
C GLN A 46 8.60 17.71 13.39
N ILE A 47 7.48 17.16 13.85
CA ILE A 47 7.48 16.32 15.04
C ILE A 47 8.16 14.99 14.70
N ILE A 48 9.36 14.80 15.24
CA ILE A 48 10.00 13.50 15.23
C ILE A 48 9.24 12.63 16.22
N PRO A 49 8.84 11.41 15.88
CA PRO A 49 8.17 10.53 16.84
C PRO A 49 9.15 10.13 17.94
N VAL A 50 9.27 10.98 18.93
CA VAL A 50 9.98 10.68 20.18
C VAL A 50 8.91 10.49 21.23
N SER A 51 8.60 9.24 21.52
CA SER A 51 7.69 8.79 22.57
C SER A 51 6.19 9.11 22.40
N GLU A 52 5.38 8.16 22.80
CA GLU A 52 3.94 8.32 23.00
C GLU A 52 3.69 9.48 23.98
N GLY A 53 2.97 10.51 23.53
CA GLY A 53 2.53 11.61 24.39
C GLY A 53 2.95 13.02 23.97
N ALA A 54 3.70 13.23 22.89
CA ALA A 54 3.99 14.57 22.40
C ALA A 54 2.70 15.24 21.86
N SER A 55 2.35 16.40 22.38
CA SER A 55 1.24 17.20 21.87
C SER A 55 1.54 17.61 20.42
N ARG A 56 0.67 17.21 19.50
CA ARG A 56 0.75 17.59 18.08
C ARG A 56 -0.20 18.76 17.86
N ASN A 57 0.33 19.91 17.47
CA ASN A 57 -0.50 21.07 17.19
C ASN A 57 -1.18 20.98 15.81
N LEU A 58 -0.54 20.27 14.84
CA LEU A 58 -1.14 19.95 13.57
C LEU A 58 -1.06 18.43 13.34
N PRO A 59 -2.19 17.76 13.08
CA PRO A 59 -2.20 16.33 12.79
C PRO A 59 -1.46 16.05 11.49
N ALA A 60 -0.92 14.83 11.39
CA ALA A 60 -0.33 14.33 10.15
C ALA A 60 -1.43 14.18 9.10
N ILE A 61 -1.42 14.99 8.04
CA ILE A 61 -2.48 14.97 7.03
C ILE A 61 -2.52 13.69 6.20
N LEU A 62 -1.47 12.86 6.23
CA LEU A 62 -1.48 11.56 5.57
C LEU A 62 -2.53 10.60 6.16
N HIS A 63 -3.00 10.84 7.38
CA HIS A 63 -4.06 10.05 8.00
C HIS A 63 -5.36 10.09 7.19
N ASP A 64 -5.63 11.14 6.44
CA ASP A 64 -6.78 11.20 5.52
C ASP A 64 -6.75 10.09 4.43
N PHE A 65 -5.57 9.54 4.15
CA PHE A 65 -5.41 8.39 3.24
C PHE A 65 -5.29 7.06 3.99
N ILE A 66 -4.72 7.07 5.20
CA ILE A 66 -4.44 5.87 5.99
C ILE A 66 -5.69 5.34 6.67
N ASP A 67 -6.43 6.22 7.34
CA ASP A 67 -7.53 5.80 8.21
C ASP A 67 -8.66 5.13 7.43
N PRO A 68 -9.17 5.66 6.30
CA PRO A 68 -10.18 4.97 5.51
C PRO A 68 -9.69 3.62 4.94
N ALA A 69 -8.41 3.52 4.57
CA ALA A 69 -7.85 2.24 4.12
C ALA A 69 -7.75 1.21 5.24
N ALA A 70 -7.46 1.64 6.47
CA ALA A 70 -7.42 0.77 7.63
C ALA A 70 -8.85 0.31 8.04
N GLU A 71 -9.82 1.22 8.02
CA GLU A 71 -11.24 0.94 8.28
C GLU A 71 -11.84 -0.02 7.24
N ALA A 72 -11.44 0.09 5.98
CA ALA A 72 -11.81 -0.84 4.92
C ALA A 72 -11.13 -2.23 5.02
N GLY A 73 -10.33 -2.48 6.07
CA GLY A 73 -9.66 -3.76 6.31
C GLY A 73 -8.28 -3.90 5.67
N TYR A 74 -7.77 -2.84 5.03
CA TYR A 74 -6.46 -2.87 4.35
C TYR A 74 -5.29 -2.37 5.20
N GLY A 75 -5.44 -2.36 6.52
CA GLY A 75 -4.42 -1.86 7.46
C GLY A 75 -3.02 -2.45 7.28
N LEU A 76 -2.90 -3.73 6.90
CA LEU A 76 -1.61 -4.37 6.62
C LEU A 76 -0.92 -3.81 5.36
N HIS A 77 -1.66 -3.17 4.48
CA HIS A 77 -1.18 -2.64 3.21
C HIS A 77 -0.82 -1.16 3.26
N VAL A 78 -1.18 -0.42 4.32
CA VAL A 78 -0.95 1.04 4.44
C VAL A 78 0.53 1.44 4.33
N LYS A 79 1.46 0.51 4.55
CA LYS A 79 2.90 0.74 4.30
C LYS A 79 3.19 1.18 2.85
N ASN A 80 2.32 0.87 1.90
CA ASN A 80 2.46 1.30 0.50
C ASN A 80 2.18 2.80 0.31
N LEU A 81 1.48 3.43 1.25
CA LEU A 81 1.25 4.89 1.29
C LEU A 81 2.49 5.66 1.74
N TYR A 82 3.48 4.99 2.36
CA TYR A 82 4.74 5.62 2.75
C TYR A 82 5.69 5.74 1.57
N ASN A 83 5.28 6.56 0.60
CA ASN A 83 6.02 6.83 -0.63
C ASN A 83 6.02 8.34 -0.91
N LEU A 84 7.12 8.85 -1.47
CA LEU A 84 7.28 10.28 -1.70
C LEU A 84 6.16 10.85 -2.57
N TYR A 85 5.80 10.19 -3.68
CA TYR A 85 4.74 10.71 -4.54
C TYR A 85 3.39 10.81 -3.83
N VAL A 86 3.09 9.92 -2.88
CA VAL A 86 1.85 9.96 -2.08
C VAL A 86 1.85 11.19 -1.17
N TYR A 87 3.02 11.50 -0.56
CA TYR A 87 3.15 12.71 0.27
C TYR A 87 2.99 13.97 -0.55
N PHE A 88 3.54 14.00 -1.78
CA PHE A 88 3.35 15.12 -2.70
C PHE A 88 1.89 15.30 -3.09
N TRP A 89 1.18 14.21 -3.40
CA TRP A 89 -0.26 14.25 -3.67
C TRP A 89 -1.02 14.83 -2.48
N ARG A 90 -0.81 14.28 -1.26
CA ARG A 90 -1.53 14.76 -0.09
C ARG A 90 -1.23 16.24 0.22
N TRP A 91 0.03 16.61 0.13
CA TRP A 91 0.45 18.01 0.32
C TRP A 91 -0.18 18.95 -0.71
N ALA A 92 -0.18 18.58 -2.00
CA ALA A 92 -0.71 19.42 -3.07
C ALA A 92 -2.23 19.60 -2.95
N LEU A 93 -2.96 18.52 -2.66
CA LEU A 93 -4.40 18.58 -2.40
C LEU A 93 -4.70 19.52 -1.23
N TRP A 94 -3.96 19.37 -0.12
CA TRP A 94 -4.08 20.27 1.01
C TRP A 94 -3.79 21.72 0.62
N LYS A 95 -2.69 21.97 -0.06
CA LYS A 95 -2.25 23.35 -0.38
C LYS A 95 -3.20 24.05 -1.32
N VAL A 96 -3.72 23.33 -2.33
CA VAL A 96 -4.61 23.92 -3.34
C VAL A 96 -6.04 24.03 -2.82
N PHE A 97 -6.55 23.02 -2.11
CA PHE A 97 -7.99 22.94 -1.81
C PHE A 97 -8.35 23.19 -0.34
N GLU A 98 -7.48 22.89 0.61
CA GLU A 98 -7.83 22.87 2.04
C GLU A 98 -7.10 23.93 2.87
N HIS A 99 -5.96 24.44 2.40
CA HIS A 99 -5.20 25.46 3.12
C HIS A 99 -6.03 26.73 3.31
N GLN A 100 -5.84 27.42 4.45
CA GLN A 100 -6.56 28.65 4.80
C GLN A 100 -6.55 29.76 3.74
N THR A 101 -5.56 29.78 2.86
CA THR A 101 -5.45 30.71 1.74
C THR A 101 -6.12 30.20 0.48
N SER A 102 -6.65 28.99 0.46
CA SER A 102 -7.30 28.40 -0.71
C SER A 102 -8.51 29.22 -1.14
N LYS A 103 -8.69 29.34 -2.45
CA LYS A 103 -9.91 29.95 -3.05
C LYS A 103 -11.04 28.94 -3.22
N GLY A 104 -10.86 27.69 -2.80
CA GLY A 104 -11.81 26.60 -2.95
C GLY A 104 -11.91 26.05 -4.37
N SER A 105 -11.17 26.58 -5.34
CA SER A 105 -11.07 26.08 -6.71
C SER A 105 -9.60 25.98 -7.14
N GLY A 106 -9.29 25.04 -8.02
CA GLY A 106 -7.94 24.87 -8.51
C GLY A 106 -7.71 23.54 -9.22
N ILE A 107 -6.46 23.30 -9.56
CA ILE A 107 -6.00 22.11 -10.29
C ILE A 107 -4.74 21.58 -9.64
N VAL A 108 -4.70 20.27 -9.42
CA VAL A 108 -3.48 19.51 -9.11
C VAL A 108 -3.24 18.52 -10.22
N SER A 109 -2.10 18.59 -10.88
CA SER A 109 -1.74 17.68 -11.97
C SER A 109 -0.34 17.13 -11.75
N PHE A 110 -0.25 15.81 -11.60
CA PHE A 110 1.02 15.11 -11.44
C PHE A 110 1.15 13.95 -12.40
N ILE A 111 2.39 13.72 -12.85
CA ILE A 111 2.80 12.44 -13.40
C ILE A 111 3.46 11.65 -12.27
N THR A 112 2.92 10.48 -11.94
CA THR A 112 3.38 9.67 -10.81
C THR A 112 3.26 8.18 -11.09
N ALA A 113 3.79 7.35 -10.19
CA ALA A 113 3.51 5.92 -10.21
C ALA A 113 1.99 5.67 -10.19
N SER A 114 1.52 4.73 -11.02
CA SER A 114 0.09 4.44 -11.24
C SER A 114 -0.54 3.55 -10.16
N SER A 115 0.22 3.09 -9.16
CA SER A 115 -0.28 2.16 -8.12
C SER A 115 -1.51 2.67 -7.35
N PHE A 116 -1.74 3.98 -7.32
CA PHE A 116 -2.91 4.56 -6.65
C PHE A 116 -4.21 4.36 -7.43
N LEU A 117 -4.14 4.02 -8.72
CA LEU A 117 -5.32 3.86 -9.57
C LEU A 117 -6.21 2.71 -9.09
N ASP A 118 -5.62 1.59 -8.68
CA ASP A 118 -6.34 0.37 -8.33
C ASP A 118 -5.84 -0.34 -7.06
N GLY A 119 -4.64 -0.01 -6.59
CA GLY A 119 -4.05 -0.64 -5.41
C GLY A 119 -4.95 -0.51 -4.17
N VAL A 120 -5.15 -1.62 -3.44
CA VAL A 120 -6.06 -1.68 -2.28
C VAL A 120 -5.66 -0.73 -1.15
N ALA A 121 -4.35 -0.53 -0.93
CA ALA A 121 -3.85 0.41 0.08
C ALA A 121 -4.23 1.87 -0.19
N PHE A 122 -4.54 2.19 -1.44
CA PHE A 122 -4.80 3.56 -1.88
C PHE A 122 -6.30 3.92 -1.91
N CYS A 123 -7.18 3.05 -1.40
CA CYS A 123 -8.61 3.33 -1.37
C CYS A 123 -8.93 4.63 -0.61
N GLY A 124 -8.28 4.89 0.52
CA GLY A 124 -8.45 6.16 1.24
C GLY A 124 -7.93 7.37 0.47
N MET A 125 -6.83 7.23 -0.29
CA MET A 125 -6.36 8.29 -1.19
C MET A 125 -7.40 8.58 -2.27
N ARG A 126 -7.97 7.55 -2.89
CA ARG A 126 -9.02 7.71 -3.91
C ARG A 126 -10.28 8.33 -3.34
N GLU A 127 -10.71 7.91 -2.16
CA GLU A 127 -11.84 8.51 -1.46
C GLU A 127 -11.60 10.00 -1.20
N HIS A 128 -10.46 10.34 -0.62
CA HIS A 128 -10.14 11.74 -0.31
C HIS A 128 -10.09 12.62 -1.57
N MET A 129 -9.50 12.12 -2.65
CA MET A 129 -9.51 12.82 -3.94
C MET A 129 -10.93 13.02 -4.48
N ARG A 130 -11.79 12.00 -4.38
CA ARG A 130 -13.19 12.10 -4.79
C ARG A 130 -13.99 13.12 -3.97
N ARG A 131 -13.70 13.25 -2.69
CA ARG A 131 -14.37 14.24 -1.82
C ARG A 131 -13.94 15.68 -2.08
N LEU A 132 -12.68 15.86 -2.49
CA LEU A 132 -12.11 17.19 -2.70
C LEU A 132 -12.34 17.75 -4.10
N CYS A 133 -12.53 16.91 -5.11
CA CYS A 133 -12.55 17.30 -6.50
C CYS A 133 -13.95 17.14 -7.12
N ASP A 134 -14.21 17.83 -8.23
CA ASP A 134 -15.38 17.64 -9.05
C ASP A 134 -15.11 16.62 -10.16
N GLN A 135 -13.90 16.65 -10.72
CA GLN A 135 -13.46 15.80 -11.79
C GLN A 135 -12.00 15.38 -11.60
N ILE A 136 -11.70 14.15 -11.99
CA ILE A 136 -10.33 13.64 -12.02
C ILE A 136 -10.14 12.96 -13.39
N TRP A 137 -9.11 13.39 -14.09
CA TRP A 137 -8.77 12.88 -15.42
C TRP A 137 -7.50 12.06 -15.30
N ILE A 138 -7.54 10.80 -15.74
CA ILE A 138 -6.43 9.84 -15.63
C ILE A 138 -5.99 9.45 -17.03
N LEU A 139 -4.76 9.79 -17.38
CA LEU A 139 -4.08 9.30 -18.57
C LEU A 139 -3.03 8.27 -18.13
N ASP A 140 -3.38 6.99 -18.26
CA ASP A 140 -2.49 5.88 -17.88
C ASP A 140 -1.48 5.63 -19.01
N LEU A 141 -0.21 5.73 -18.68
CA LEU A 141 0.89 5.56 -19.61
C LEU A 141 1.53 4.16 -19.48
N GLY A 142 1.03 3.32 -18.58
CA GLY A 142 1.50 1.96 -18.40
C GLY A 142 2.99 1.85 -18.11
N GLY A 143 3.66 0.95 -18.80
CA GLY A 143 5.10 0.77 -18.71
C GLY A 143 5.53 -0.30 -17.69
N GLU A 144 4.74 -1.37 -17.54
CA GLU A 144 5.05 -2.44 -16.58
C GLU A 144 6.30 -3.26 -16.92
N GLY A 145 6.90 -3.15 -18.07
CA GLY A 145 8.17 -3.77 -18.44
C GLY A 145 8.33 -5.28 -18.18
N ARG A 146 7.28 -5.94 -17.67
CA ARG A 146 7.25 -7.36 -17.32
C ARG A 146 6.09 -8.04 -18.03
N GLY A 147 6.40 -8.98 -18.90
CA GLY A 147 5.40 -9.78 -19.58
C GLY A 147 5.55 -9.79 -21.09
N THR A 148 4.60 -10.40 -21.78
CA THR A 148 4.56 -10.55 -23.24
C THR A 148 4.05 -9.30 -23.98
N ARG A 149 3.59 -8.28 -23.25
CA ARG A 149 3.14 -7.03 -23.86
C ARG A 149 4.33 -6.11 -24.10
N GLN A 150 4.44 -5.58 -25.31
CA GLN A 150 5.42 -4.56 -25.70
C GLN A 150 4.92 -3.17 -25.26
N ASP A 151 4.74 -2.99 -23.94
CA ASP A 151 4.34 -1.71 -23.37
C ASP A 151 5.53 -1.08 -22.65
N GLU A 152 6.20 -0.13 -23.29
CA GLU A 152 7.39 0.50 -22.76
C GLU A 152 7.04 1.66 -21.82
N ASN A 153 7.87 1.84 -20.80
CA ASN A 153 7.74 3.01 -19.95
C ASN A 153 8.26 4.26 -20.67
N ILE A 154 7.57 5.39 -20.49
CA ILE A 154 8.04 6.68 -21.07
C ILE A 154 9.31 7.19 -20.40
N PHE A 155 9.58 6.74 -19.18
CA PHE A 155 10.82 6.96 -18.46
C PHE A 155 11.66 5.68 -18.45
N ASP A 156 12.94 5.79 -18.16
CA ASP A 156 13.82 4.62 -18.02
C ASP A 156 13.67 3.98 -16.63
N ILE A 157 12.45 3.54 -16.31
CA ILE A 157 12.07 2.91 -15.03
C ILE A 157 11.11 1.75 -15.26
N GLN A 158 11.02 0.84 -14.27
CA GLN A 158 10.10 -0.31 -14.31
C GLN A 158 8.74 -0.05 -13.63
N THR A 159 8.55 1.15 -13.06
CA THR A 159 7.32 1.51 -12.35
C THR A 159 6.33 2.11 -13.33
N PRO A 160 5.15 1.51 -13.52
CA PRO A 160 4.11 2.09 -14.37
C PRO A 160 3.72 3.49 -13.88
N VAL A 161 3.44 4.37 -14.83
CA VAL A 161 3.16 5.78 -14.54
C VAL A 161 1.85 6.24 -15.16
N ALA A 162 1.22 7.20 -14.53
CA ALA A 162 0.03 7.87 -15.01
C ALA A 162 0.12 9.38 -14.78
N ILE A 163 -0.49 10.14 -15.69
CA ILE A 163 -0.79 11.54 -15.48
C ILE A 163 -2.19 11.63 -14.89
N ALA A 164 -2.32 12.30 -13.75
CA ALA A 164 -3.62 12.59 -13.18
C ALA A 164 -3.83 14.10 -13.05
N VAL A 165 -5.00 14.56 -13.44
CA VAL A 165 -5.43 15.96 -13.33
C VAL A 165 -6.67 16.02 -12.45
N ALA A 166 -6.50 16.46 -11.21
CA ALA A 166 -7.54 16.64 -10.22
C ALA A 166 -8.05 18.08 -10.25
N VAL A 167 -9.32 18.25 -10.54
CA VAL A 167 -9.95 19.56 -10.76
C VAL A 167 -11.03 19.79 -9.73
N ARG A 168 -11.03 20.98 -9.13
CA ARG A 168 -12.08 21.47 -8.25
C ARG A 168 -12.57 22.84 -8.73
N SER A 169 -13.85 22.95 -9.01
CA SER A 169 -14.53 24.21 -9.28
C SER A 169 -15.04 24.85 -7.98
N LYS A 170 -15.77 25.95 -8.05
CA LYS A 170 -16.12 26.74 -6.86
C LYS A 170 -17.00 26.06 -5.81
N LYS A 171 -17.71 24.99 -6.13
CA LYS A 171 -18.63 24.29 -5.20
C LYS A 171 -18.55 22.79 -5.43
N THR A 172 -17.73 22.11 -4.66
CA THR A 172 -17.75 20.66 -4.56
C THR A 172 -18.82 20.26 -3.54
N ASN A 173 -19.62 19.27 -3.85
CA ASN A 173 -20.46 18.60 -2.87
C ASN A 173 -19.67 17.41 -2.31
N PRO A 174 -19.17 17.45 -1.07
CA PRO A 174 -18.36 16.37 -0.51
C PRO A 174 -19.14 15.04 -0.32
N GLU A 175 -20.46 15.07 -0.44
CA GLU A 175 -21.33 13.88 -0.40
C GLU A 175 -21.54 13.26 -1.78
N SER A 176 -21.04 13.90 -2.85
CA SER A 176 -21.09 13.39 -4.21
C SER A 176 -19.67 13.14 -4.71
N PRO A 177 -19.31 11.90 -5.06
CA PRO A 177 -17.96 11.60 -5.53
C PRO A 177 -17.64 12.32 -6.83
N ALA A 178 -16.38 12.74 -7.00
CA ALA A 178 -15.88 13.28 -8.25
C ALA A 178 -16.07 12.29 -9.40
N VAL A 179 -16.38 12.81 -10.58
CA VAL A 179 -16.41 12.02 -11.82
C VAL A 179 -14.98 11.72 -12.25
N ILE A 180 -14.72 10.45 -12.54
CA ILE A 180 -13.38 9.97 -12.95
C ILE A 180 -13.44 9.62 -14.42
N TYR A 181 -12.59 10.28 -15.22
CA TYR A 181 -12.37 10.00 -16.62
C TYR A 181 -11.03 9.31 -16.81
N TYR A 182 -11.02 8.19 -17.50
CA TYR A 182 -9.83 7.37 -17.72
C TYR A 182 -9.58 7.18 -19.20
N THR A 183 -8.31 7.20 -19.57
CA THR A 183 -7.84 6.72 -20.88
C THR A 183 -6.43 6.17 -20.72
N SER A 184 -5.99 5.33 -21.66
CA SER A 184 -4.63 4.77 -21.67
C SER A 184 -3.96 4.95 -23.02
N ILE A 185 -2.64 5.07 -23.00
CA ILE A 185 -1.80 5.06 -24.20
C ILE A 185 -0.82 3.89 -24.06
N GLU A 186 -0.94 2.91 -24.95
CA GLU A 186 -0.07 1.73 -25.01
C GLU A 186 0.93 1.85 -26.16
N GLY A 187 1.98 1.03 -26.12
CA GLY A 187 2.96 0.91 -27.18
C GLY A 187 4.39 1.21 -26.74
N THR A 188 5.25 1.48 -27.70
CA THR A 188 6.63 1.88 -27.46
C THR A 188 6.71 3.30 -26.88
N ARG A 189 7.83 3.61 -26.22
CA ARG A 189 8.11 4.96 -25.69
C ARG A 189 7.92 6.06 -26.74
N GLU A 190 8.42 5.81 -27.96
CA GLU A 190 8.32 6.79 -29.06
C GLU A 190 6.87 7.00 -29.51
N GLU A 191 6.09 5.93 -29.60
CA GLU A 191 4.67 6.02 -29.99
C GLU A 191 3.87 6.81 -28.96
N LYS A 192 4.09 6.54 -27.67
CA LYS A 192 3.46 7.28 -26.57
C LYS A 192 3.80 8.76 -26.63
N LEU A 193 5.07 9.10 -26.78
CA LEU A 193 5.50 10.49 -26.88
C LEU A 193 4.90 11.19 -28.11
N ARG A 194 4.89 10.53 -29.27
CA ARG A 194 4.23 11.08 -30.47
C ARG A 194 2.73 11.32 -30.28
N THR A 195 2.07 10.44 -29.55
CA THR A 195 0.65 10.59 -29.23
C THR A 195 0.44 11.79 -28.30
N LEU A 196 1.23 11.90 -27.27
CA LEU A 196 1.18 13.02 -26.32
C LEU A 196 1.44 14.37 -27.01
N ASP A 197 2.43 14.43 -27.90
CA ASP A 197 2.78 15.65 -28.65
C ASP A 197 1.66 16.15 -29.57
N LYS A 198 0.72 15.28 -29.96
CA LYS A 198 -0.40 15.63 -30.83
C LYS A 198 -1.65 16.08 -30.08
N VAL A 199 -1.72 15.79 -28.77
CA VAL A 199 -2.90 16.12 -27.96
C VAL A 199 -2.86 17.61 -27.61
N GLU A 200 -3.74 18.39 -28.22
CA GLU A 200 -3.88 19.82 -27.94
C GLU A 200 -4.92 20.08 -26.82
N ASN A 201 -5.90 19.20 -26.68
CA ASN A 201 -6.92 19.32 -25.64
C ASN A 201 -7.51 17.97 -25.22
N PHE A 202 -8.18 17.94 -24.10
CA PHE A 202 -8.77 16.70 -23.53
C PHE A 202 -9.85 16.07 -24.42
N ALA A 203 -10.53 16.84 -25.27
CA ALA A 203 -11.59 16.31 -26.13
C ALA A 203 -11.06 15.42 -27.25
N GLU A 204 -9.75 15.42 -27.50
CA GLU A 204 -9.12 14.59 -28.55
C GLU A 204 -8.84 13.16 -28.07
N LEU A 205 -8.95 12.90 -26.78
CA LEU A 205 -8.76 11.59 -26.19
C LEU A 205 -10.09 10.89 -25.96
N ASN A 206 -10.11 9.58 -26.14
CA ASN A 206 -11.29 8.76 -25.84
C ASN A 206 -11.33 8.46 -24.35
N TRP A 207 -12.18 9.17 -23.63
CA TRP A 207 -12.34 9.00 -22.19
C TRP A 207 -13.41 7.96 -21.89
N GLU A 208 -13.12 7.11 -20.92
CA GLU A 208 -14.03 6.12 -20.35
C GLU A 208 -14.39 6.54 -18.93
N ASP A 209 -15.65 6.35 -18.55
CA ASP A 209 -16.12 6.59 -17.19
C ASP A 209 -15.67 5.46 -16.26
N CYS A 210 -15.29 5.82 -15.04
CA CYS A 210 -14.93 4.87 -13.99
C CYS A 210 -16.05 4.71 -12.97
N PRO A 211 -16.05 3.60 -12.20
CA PRO A 211 -16.95 3.41 -11.07
C PRO A 211 -16.90 4.57 -10.08
N GLN A 212 -18.07 4.96 -9.53
CA GLN A 212 -18.20 6.17 -8.71
C GLN A 212 -18.22 5.90 -7.20
N GLU A 213 -18.15 4.65 -6.77
CA GLU A 213 -18.06 4.32 -5.34
C GLU A 213 -16.79 4.91 -4.73
N TRP A 214 -16.85 5.32 -3.48
CA TRP A 214 -15.79 6.07 -2.81
C TRP A 214 -14.41 5.40 -2.91
N HIS A 215 -14.33 4.09 -2.73
CA HIS A 215 -13.08 3.32 -2.73
C HIS A 215 -12.74 2.70 -4.09
N ALA A 216 -13.65 2.80 -5.06
CA ALA A 216 -13.49 2.18 -6.37
C ALA A 216 -12.19 2.61 -7.07
N ALA A 217 -11.70 1.77 -7.95
CA ALA A 217 -10.52 2.06 -8.77
C ALA A 217 -10.76 3.31 -9.65
N PHE A 218 -9.66 3.97 -10.00
CA PHE A 218 -9.62 5.01 -11.02
C PHE A 218 -9.34 4.39 -12.40
N ARG A 219 -10.00 3.25 -12.65
CA ARG A 219 -9.98 2.53 -13.93
C ARG A 219 -11.38 2.11 -14.28
N PRO A 220 -11.72 2.01 -15.57
CA PRO A 220 -13.02 1.50 -15.99
C PRO A 220 -13.27 0.12 -15.41
N ALA A 221 -14.51 -0.13 -15.03
CA ALA A 221 -14.93 -1.48 -14.71
C ALA A 221 -14.99 -2.29 -15.99
N GLY A 222 -14.61 -3.58 -15.93
CA GLY A 222 -14.83 -4.48 -17.06
C GLY A 222 -16.31 -4.53 -17.43
N THR A 223 -16.62 -5.00 -18.60
CA THR A 223 -17.99 -5.19 -19.09
C THR A 223 -18.31 -6.68 -19.23
N GLY A 224 -19.61 -7.03 -19.24
CA GLY A 224 -20.11 -8.38 -19.46
C GLY A 224 -20.43 -9.15 -18.17
N ASP A 225 -20.62 -10.44 -18.31
CA ASP A 225 -21.12 -11.36 -17.26
C ASP A 225 -20.19 -11.52 -16.05
N PHE A 226 -18.98 -10.94 -16.11
CA PHE A 226 -17.99 -11.02 -15.02
C PHE A 226 -18.56 -10.54 -13.66
N PHE A 227 -19.39 -9.50 -13.68
CA PHE A 227 -19.99 -8.94 -12.45
C PHE A 227 -21.12 -9.80 -11.89
N ASP A 228 -21.70 -10.70 -12.71
CA ASP A 228 -22.73 -11.64 -12.31
C ASP A 228 -22.13 -12.95 -11.77
N TRP A 229 -20.82 -13.12 -11.88
CA TRP A 229 -20.13 -14.30 -11.36
C TRP A 229 -20.06 -14.25 -9.84
N PRO A 230 -20.21 -15.41 -9.17
CA PRO A 230 -20.04 -15.48 -7.72
C PRO A 230 -18.61 -15.11 -7.34
N LEU A 231 -18.45 -14.43 -6.21
CA LEU A 231 -17.13 -14.11 -5.69
C LEU A 231 -16.34 -15.39 -5.41
N LEU A 232 -15.05 -15.36 -5.65
CA LEU A 232 -14.18 -16.51 -5.34
C LEU A 232 -14.25 -16.87 -3.85
N THR A 233 -14.46 -15.89 -2.98
CA THR A 233 -14.66 -16.08 -1.52
C THR A 233 -15.95 -16.82 -1.18
N ASP A 234 -16.99 -16.74 -2.02
CA ASP A 234 -18.23 -17.46 -1.84
C ASP A 234 -18.08 -18.94 -2.23
N LEU A 235 -17.29 -19.20 -3.29
CA LEU A 235 -16.97 -20.55 -3.74
C LEU A 235 -15.90 -21.23 -2.88
N MET A 236 -14.94 -20.45 -2.39
CA MET A 236 -13.81 -20.89 -1.56
C MET A 236 -13.74 -20.03 -0.29
N PRO A 237 -14.63 -20.25 0.68
CA PRO A 237 -14.73 -19.43 1.89
C PRO A 237 -13.47 -19.55 2.78
N TRP A 238 -12.74 -20.66 2.65
CA TRP A 238 -11.44 -20.83 3.28
C TRP A 238 -10.33 -20.54 2.29
N GLN A 239 -9.49 -19.53 2.60
CA GLN A 239 -8.35 -19.14 1.79
C GLN A 239 -7.15 -18.78 2.68
N HIS A 240 -5.96 -19.14 2.27
CA HIS A 240 -4.74 -18.84 3.00
C HIS A 240 -3.54 -18.73 2.05
N SER A 241 -2.57 -17.90 2.39
CA SER A 241 -1.36 -17.67 1.57
C SER A 241 -0.41 -18.87 1.47
N GLY A 242 -0.79 -20.00 2.03
CA GLY A 242 0.06 -21.17 2.12
C GLY A 242 1.10 -21.10 3.24
N ILE A 243 1.88 -22.17 3.39
CA ILE A 243 2.85 -22.31 4.47
C ILE A 243 4.13 -21.54 4.12
N GLN A 244 4.48 -20.58 4.94
CA GLN A 244 5.74 -19.83 4.85
C GLN A 244 6.62 -20.14 6.06
N LEU A 245 7.55 -21.07 5.91
CA LEU A 245 8.42 -21.48 7.02
C LEU A 245 9.44 -20.43 7.42
N LYS A 246 9.93 -19.62 6.47
CA LYS A 246 10.92 -18.53 6.64
C LYS A 246 12.23 -18.91 7.35
N ARG A 247 12.34 -20.15 7.85
CA ARG A 247 13.49 -20.71 8.55
C ARG A 247 13.50 -22.24 8.49
N THR A 248 14.64 -22.85 8.77
CA THR A 248 14.82 -24.31 8.67
C THR A 248 14.50 -25.05 9.96
N TRP A 249 14.24 -24.35 11.08
CA TRP A 249 13.99 -24.98 12.38
C TRP A 249 12.78 -25.91 12.38
N PRO A 250 11.59 -25.53 11.82
CA PRO A 250 10.38 -26.33 11.88
C PRO A 250 10.30 -27.43 10.81
N ILE A 251 11.31 -27.62 9.99
CA ILE A 251 11.33 -28.56 8.87
C ILE A 251 12.58 -29.42 8.89
N CYS A 252 12.47 -30.70 8.54
CA CYS A 252 13.59 -31.64 8.44
C CYS A 252 13.25 -32.83 7.54
N HIS A 253 14.29 -33.50 7.01
CA HIS A 253 14.15 -34.75 6.25
C HIS A 253 13.71 -35.94 7.13
N ASP A 254 14.03 -35.88 8.42
CA ASP A 254 13.75 -36.93 9.38
C ASP A 254 12.86 -36.44 10.53
N PRO A 255 11.73 -37.13 10.84
CA PRO A 255 10.82 -36.73 11.90
C PRO A 255 11.45 -36.86 13.30
N GLY A 256 12.36 -37.80 13.50
CA GLY A 256 13.04 -37.95 14.80
C GLY A 256 13.89 -36.74 15.16
N THR A 257 14.54 -36.15 14.17
CA THR A 257 15.30 -34.91 14.35
C THR A 257 14.41 -33.74 14.80
N LEU A 258 13.16 -33.66 14.34
CA LEU A 258 12.22 -32.64 14.82
C LEU A 258 11.86 -32.85 16.29
N GLY A 259 11.63 -34.10 16.69
CA GLY A 259 11.39 -34.44 18.09
C GLY A 259 12.55 -34.02 19.01
N VAL A 260 13.79 -34.30 18.60
CA VAL A 260 15.01 -33.87 19.32
C VAL A 260 15.12 -32.35 19.38
N ARG A 261 14.84 -31.65 18.28
CA ARG A 261 14.84 -30.17 18.25
C ARG A 261 13.82 -29.59 19.22
N TRP A 262 12.63 -30.20 19.31
CA TRP A 262 11.59 -29.77 20.25
C TRP A 262 12.03 -29.91 21.70
N GLN A 263 12.50 -31.08 22.07
CA GLN A 263 12.99 -31.32 23.45
C GLN A 263 14.17 -30.40 23.81
N LYS A 264 15.10 -30.21 22.86
CA LYS A 264 16.20 -29.28 23.06
C LYS A 264 15.74 -27.85 23.26
N LEU A 265 14.71 -27.41 22.49
CA LEU A 265 14.12 -26.07 22.63
C LEU A 265 13.56 -25.86 24.02
N LEU A 266 12.68 -26.76 24.49
CA LEU A 266 11.99 -26.62 25.78
C LEU A 266 12.94 -26.74 27.02
N ASN A 267 14.07 -27.41 26.86
CA ASN A 267 15.05 -27.58 27.92
C ASN A 267 16.17 -26.56 27.91
N SER A 268 16.18 -25.61 26.98
CA SER A 268 17.24 -24.63 26.81
C SER A 268 16.92 -23.29 27.46
N GLU A 269 17.90 -22.70 28.14
CA GLU A 269 17.85 -21.30 28.58
C GLU A 269 17.95 -20.31 27.40
N LYS A 270 18.51 -20.77 26.25
CA LYS A 270 18.66 -20.01 25.01
C LYS A 270 17.54 -20.31 23.98
N MET A 271 16.31 -20.43 24.45
CA MET A 271 15.17 -20.82 23.63
C MET A 271 15.01 -19.92 22.39
N ARG A 272 15.17 -18.60 22.52
CA ARG A 272 15.04 -17.64 21.40
C ARG A 272 16.06 -17.89 20.28
N GLU A 273 17.31 -18.17 20.63
CA GLU A 273 18.38 -18.45 19.67
C GLU A 273 18.13 -19.78 18.95
N LEU A 274 17.74 -20.82 19.68
CA LEU A 274 17.45 -22.14 19.13
C LEU A 274 16.23 -22.12 18.22
N PHE A 275 15.20 -21.39 18.60
CA PHE A 275 13.98 -21.20 17.79
C PHE A 275 14.27 -20.39 16.53
N LYS A 276 15.35 -19.63 16.50
CA LYS A 276 15.71 -18.69 15.43
C LYS A 276 14.57 -17.70 15.19
N GLU A 277 14.27 -16.89 16.20
CA GLU A 277 13.21 -15.88 16.12
C GLU A 277 13.35 -15.00 14.89
N THR A 278 12.21 -14.64 14.33
CA THR A 278 12.08 -13.67 13.25
C THR A 278 11.14 -12.54 13.69
N ARG A 279 10.99 -11.50 12.88
CA ARG A 279 10.04 -10.42 13.17
C ARG A 279 8.62 -10.95 13.40
N ASP A 280 8.22 -11.98 12.65
CA ASP A 280 6.84 -12.50 12.63
C ASP A 280 6.65 -13.73 13.54
N ARG A 281 7.72 -14.41 13.94
CA ARG A 281 7.72 -15.65 14.74
C ARG A 281 8.60 -15.50 15.96
N LYS A 282 7.94 -15.43 17.12
CA LYS A 282 8.58 -15.28 18.45
C LYS A 282 8.04 -16.32 19.41
N ILE A 283 8.85 -16.75 20.37
CA ILE A 283 8.46 -17.77 21.35
C ILE A 283 7.36 -17.31 22.30
N ASP A 284 7.23 -16.01 22.51
CA ASP A 284 6.23 -15.38 23.39
C ASP A 284 4.97 -14.93 22.65
N LYS A 285 4.90 -15.12 21.32
CA LYS A 285 3.75 -14.71 20.53
C LYS A 285 2.58 -15.67 20.73
N ARG A 286 1.42 -15.14 21.11
CA ARG A 286 0.15 -15.87 21.07
C ARG A 286 -0.32 -16.00 19.63
N CYS A 287 -0.81 -17.18 19.27
CA CYS A 287 -1.43 -17.45 17.98
C CYS A 287 -2.50 -18.53 18.16
N ASP A 288 -3.43 -18.58 17.22
CA ASP A 288 -4.45 -19.60 17.20
C ASP A 288 -3.93 -20.86 16.48
N SER A 289 -4.47 -22.02 16.87
CA SER A 289 -4.22 -23.28 16.19
C SER A 289 -4.82 -23.27 14.77
N LEU A 290 -4.53 -24.28 13.98
CA LEU A 290 -5.17 -24.48 12.68
C LEU A 290 -6.72 -24.63 12.79
N GLU A 291 -7.21 -24.99 13.97
CA GLU A 291 -8.62 -25.14 14.28
C GLU A 291 -9.25 -23.88 14.91
N GLY A 292 -8.48 -22.80 15.03
CA GLY A 292 -8.94 -21.51 15.53
C GLY A 292 -8.97 -21.40 17.07
N THR A 293 -8.38 -22.36 17.81
CA THR A 293 -8.26 -22.29 19.28
C THR A 293 -7.00 -21.59 19.70
N SER A 294 -7.08 -20.74 20.73
CA SER A 294 -5.92 -20.03 21.25
C SER A 294 -4.88 -20.99 21.83
N GLN A 295 -3.62 -20.81 21.40
CA GLN A 295 -2.52 -21.66 21.85
C GLN A 295 -1.66 -20.96 22.91
N ILE A 296 -1.13 -21.74 23.84
CA ILE A 296 -0.14 -21.29 24.81
C ILE A 296 1.17 -20.96 24.07
N PRO A 297 1.80 -19.80 24.31
CA PRO A 297 3.10 -19.46 23.74
C PRO A 297 4.16 -20.51 24.04
N LEU A 298 5.13 -20.65 23.14
CA LEU A 298 6.24 -21.61 23.35
C LEU A 298 7.02 -21.33 24.63
N SER A 299 7.16 -20.07 25.01
CA SER A 299 7.85 -19.65 26.25
C SER A 299 7.15 -20.08 27.54
N GLU A 300 5.86 -20.40 27.47
CA GLU A 300 5.03 -20.80 28.61
C GLU A 300 4.85 -22.33 28.71
N LEU A 301 5.38 -23.09 27.73
CA LEU A 301 5.26 -24.54 27.72
C LEU A 301 6.15 -25.22 28.78
N SER A 302 5.64 -26.30 29.38
CA SER A 302 6.43 -27.11 30.27
C SER A 302 7.52 -27.90 29.53
N LYS A 303 8.63 -28.20 30.21
CA LYS A 303 9.76 -28.97 29.66
C LYS A 303 9.36 -30.36 29.11
N ASN A 304 8.30 -30.93 29.66
CA ASN A 304 7.78 -32.24 29.26
C ASN A 304 6.68 -32.21 28.22
N THR A 305 6.39 -31.04 27.66
CA THR A 305 5.35 -30.90 26.61
C THR A 305 5.76 -31.73 25.39
N SER A 306 4.87 -32.59 24.93
CA SER A 306 5.07 -33.38 23.71
C SER A 306 5.18 -32.47 22.48
N PRO A 307 5.96 -32.88 21.46
CA PRO A 307 6.01 -32.11 20.21
C PRO A 307 4.63 -32.04 19.56
N PRO A 308 4.37 -30.98 18.80
CA PRO A 308 3.19 -30.91 17.94
C PRO A 308 3.19 -32.08 16.95
N LYS A 309 2.04 -32.35 16.36
CA LYS A 309 1.95 -33.32 15.29
C LYS A 309 3.00 -33.04 14.20
N ILE A 310 3.74 -34.09 13.81
CA ILE A 310 4.75 -33.98 12.77
C ILE A 310 4.15 -34.62 11.52
N GLU A 311 4.08 -33.83 10.45
CA GLU A 311 3.44 -34.23 9.20
C GLU A 311 4.38 -34.16 8.02
N ARG A 312 4.07 -34.95 6.99
CA ARG A 312 4.79 -34.93 5.72
C ARG A 312 4.35 -33.75 4.88
N TYR A 313 5.31 -33.00 4.36
CA TYR A 313 5.08 -31.76 3.62
C TYR A 313 5.87 -31.71 2.31
N SER A 314 5.22 -31.34 1.22
CA SER A 314 5.87 -31.08 -0.06
C SER A 314 6.51 -29.69 -0.02
N TYR A 315 7.78 -29.63 0.38
CA TYR A 315 8.51 -28.39 0.60
C TYR A 315 8.83 -27.66 -0.71
N ARG A 316 9.25 -28.44 -1.71
CA ARG A 316 9.51 -28.01 -3.10
C ARG A 316 9.13 -29.12 -4.05
N SER A 317 9.11 -28.81 -5.33
CA SER A 317 8.96 -29.85 -6.36
C SER A 317 10.00 -30.98 -6.13
N PHE A 318 9.51 -32.21 -6.02
CA PHE A 318 10.30 -33.41 -5.74
C PHE A 318 10.97 -33.49 -4.37
N ASP A 319 10.81 -32.49 -3.49
CA ASP A 319 11.38 -32.46 -2.15
C ASP A 319 10.26 -32.58 -1.10
N ARG A 320 10.19 -33.72 -0.43
CA ARG A 320 9.23 -34.01 0.65
C ARG A 320 9.98 -34.06 1.98
N GLN A 321 9.57 -33.22 2.90
CA GLN A 321 10.15 -33.12 4.23
C GLN A 321 9.09 -33.33 5.32
N TRP A 322 9.52 -33.29 6.57
CA TRP A 322 8.64 -33.32 7.74
C TRP A 322 8.61 -31.97 8.40
N ILE A 323 7.43 -31.54 8.84
CA ILE A 323 7.22 -30.27 9.53
C ILE A 323 6.43 -30.46 10.82
N PHE A 324 6.59 -29.51 11.74
CA PHE A 324 5.61 -29.37 12.81
C PHE A 324 4.32 -28.78 12.24
N ALA A 325 3.18 -29.48 12.44
CA ALA A 325 1.85 -28.97 12.14
C ALA A 325 1.40 -28.04 13.27
N ASP A 326 2.01 -26.88 13.35
CA ASP A 326 1.83 -25.89 14.42
C ASP A 326 1.95 -24.47 13.86
N THR A 327 1.12 -23.58 14.33
CA THR A 327 1.07 -22.18 13.88
C THR A 327 1.99 -21.24 14.63
N ARG A 328 2.58 -21.69 15.77
CA ARG A 328 3.49 -20.91 16.62
C ARG A 328 4.85 -20.61 16.05
#